data_9cedd5b6a99e13965d3bfa2f3d0eb9f5
#
_entry.id   9cedd5b6a99e13965d3bfa2f3d0eb9f5
#
_cell.length_a   1.000
_cell.length_b   1.000
_cell.length_c   1.000
_cell.angle_alpha   90.00
_cell.angle_beta   90.00
_cell.angle_gamma   90.00
#
_symmetry.space_group_name_H-M   'P 1'
#
loop_
_entity.id
_entity.type
_entity.pdbx_description
1 polymer ?
#
loop_
_entity_poly.entity_id
_entity_poly.type
_entity_poly.pdbx_seq_one_letter_code
_entity_poly.pdbx_strand_id
1 'polypeptide(L)'
;MAKRDDYEAMAEKLIMPIIESNGYELVDIEYVKEGQNNYLRAYIDKPGGITVDDCEVVSRAFSDKLDEKDFIAESYMEVSSPGLGRPFRKDKDFERNIGEEVELKLYKPVEHKKDYVGLLNAYDKDTVTIGLEDGSEKVFERRDIAVIRQTVYF
;
A
#
# COMPACT_ATOMS: atom_id res chain seq x y z
N MET A 1 25.74 -5.21 -6.29
CA MET A 1 25.02 -5.05 -5.01
C MET A 1 23.54 -4.91 -5.26
N ALA A 2 22.73 -5.73 -4.62
CA ALA A 2 21.29 -5.67 -4.80
C ALA A 2 20.72 -4.41 -4.16
N LYS A 3 19.79 -3.78 -4.85
CA LYS A 3 19.12 -2.58 -4.39
C LYS A 3 17.76 -2.95 -3.82
N ARG A 4 17.14 -2.00 -3.11
CA ARG A 4 15.79 -2.16 -2.56
C ARG A 4 14.80 -2.72 -3.58
N ASP A 5 14.78 -2.16 -4.79
CA ASP A 5 13.86 -2.59 -5.85
C ASP A 5 14.10 -4.03 -6.27
N ASP A 6 15.36 -4.49 -6.27
CA ASP A 6 15.72 -5.87 -6.61
C ASP A 6 15.19 -6.83 -5.56
N TYR A 7 15.30 -6.49 -4.29
CA TYR A 7 14.76 -7.29 -3.20
C TYR A 7 13.24 -7.37 -3.26
N GLU A 8 12.59 -6.24 -3.53
CA GLU A 8 11.14 -6.20 -3.67
C GLU A 8 10.67 -7.07 -4.84
N ALA A 9 11.33 -6.99 -5.97
CA ALA A 9 11.00 -7.80 -7.15
C ALA A 9 11.19 -9.31 -6.90
N MET A 10 12.28 -9.69 -6.26
CA MET A 10 12.53 -11.09 -5.92
C MET A 10 11.51 -11.62 -4.93
N ALA A 11 11.19 -10.83 -3.92
CA ALA A 11 10.20 -11.18 -2.90
C ALA A 11 8.83 -11.36 -3.54
N GLU A 12 8.46 -10.48 -4.47
CA GLU A 12 7.19 -10.59 -5.19
C GLU A 12 7.09 -11.92 -5.95
N LYS A 13 8.14 -12.30 -6.63
CA LYS A 13 8.16 -13.59 -7.35
C LYS A 13 7.98 -14.78 -6.43
N LEU A 14 8.52 -14.70 -5.23
CA LEU A 14 8.42 -15.80 -4.27
C LEU A 14 7.06 -15.87 -3.61
N ILE A 15 6.44 -14.73 -3.34
CA ILE A 15 5.16 -14.67 -2.63
C ILE A 15 3.96 -14.89 -3.55
N MET A 16 4.05 -14.52 -4.82
CA MET A 16 2.90 -14.59 -5.73
C MET A 16 2.25 -15.99 -5.84
N PRO A 17 3.01 -17.09 -5.97
CA PRO A 17 2.37 -18.42 -5.99
C PRO A 17 1.58 -18.72 -4.72
N ILE A 18 2.06 -18.25 -3.58
CA ILE A 18 1.39 -18.41 -2.29
C ILE A 18 0.08 -17.62 -2.26
N ILE A 19 0.15 -16.38 -2.72
CA ILE A 19 -1.00 -15.47 -2.80
C ILE A 19 -2.07 -16.07 -3.70
N GLU A 20 -1.69 -16.50 -4.89
CA GLU A 20 -2.62 -17.07 -5.88
C GLU A 20 -3.26 -18.38 -5.40
N SER A 21 -2.47 -19.25 -4.77
CA SER A 21 -2.98 -20.55 -4.30
C SER A 21 -3.99 -20.40 -3.17
N ASN A 22 -3.97 -19.29 -2.45
CA ASN A 22 -4.92 -19.01 -1.37
C ASN A 22 -6.08 -18.10 -1.81
N GLY A 23 -6.08 -17.66 -3.06
CA GLY A 23 -7.14 -16.78 -3.55
C GLY A 23 -7.05 -15.35 -3.01
N TYR A 24 -5.88 -14.93 -2.62
CA TYR A 24 -5.63 -13.60 -2.07
C TYR A 24 -5.09 -12.64 -3.14
N GLU A 25 -4.94 -11.39 -2.78
CA GLU A 25 -4.37 -10.35 -3.64
C GLU A 25 -3.18 -9.73 -2.94
N LEU A 26 -2.10 -9.54 -3.69
CA LEU A 26 -0.94 -8.81 -3.18
C LEU A 26 -1.15 -7.32 -3.47
N VAL A 27 -1.33 -6.54 -2.42
CA VAL A 27 -1.55 -5.09 -2.54
C VAL A 27 -0.23 -4.37 -2.77
N ASP A 28 0.78 -4.71 -1.99
CA ASP A 28 2.11 -4.11 -2.10
C ASP A 28 3.13 -5.00 -1.40
N ILE A 29 4.38 -4.84 -1.78
CA ILE A 29 5.50 -5.43 -1.08
C ILE A 29 6.60 -4.40 -1.02
N GLU A 30 7.23 -4.25 0.15
CA GLU A 30 8.26 -3.25 0.34
C GLU A 30 9.41 -3.78 1.18
N TYR A 31 10.61 -3.32 0.87
CA TYR A 31 11.81 -3.60 1.64
C TYR A 31 12.35 -2.26 2.14
N VAL A 32 12.24 -2.03 3.43
CA VAL A 32 12.56 -0.74 4.03
C VAL A 32 13.51 -0.88 5.22
N LYS A 33 14.28 0.14 5.44
CA LYS A 33 15.15 0.21 6.62
C LYS A 33 14.53 1.18 7.62
N GLU A 34 14.32 0.70 8.83
CA GLU A 34 13.85 1.52 9.94
C GLU A 34 14.83 1.38 11.10
N GLY A 35 15.47 2.48 11.48
CA GLY A 35 16.54 2.42 12.45
C GLY A 35 17.70 1.58 11.95
N GLN A 36 18.09 0.55 12.68
CA GLN A 36 19.18 -0.35 12.29
C GLN A 36 18.67 -1.65 11.64
N ASN A 37 17.38 -1.82 11.54
CA ASN A 37 16.78 -3.05 11.04
C ASN A 37 16.18 -2.88 9.65
N ASN A 38 16.26 -3.94 8.86
CA ASN A 38 15.60 -4.02 7.56
C ASN A 38 14.32 -4.82 7.71
N TYR A 39 13.26 -4.37 7.03
CA TYR A 39 11.94 -5.02 7.07
C TYR A 39 11.48 -5.32 5.66
N LEU A 40 11.05 -6.57 5.46
CA LEU A 40 10.38 -6.98 4.24
C LEU A 40 8.89 -7.10 4.58
N ARG A 41 8.07 -6.20 4.03
CA ARG A 41 6.65 -6.14 4.35
C ARG A 41 5.80 -6.47 3.13
N ALA A 42 4.87 -7.39 3.32
CA ALA A 42 3.89 -7.74 2.28
C ALA A 42 2.50 -7.39 2.79
N TYR A 43 1.75 -6.68 1.97
CA TYR A 43 0.38 -6.29 2.26
C TYR A 43 -0.54 -7.11 1.36
N ILE A 44 -1.42 -7.90 1.97
CA ILE A 44 -2.31 -8.81 1.26
C ILE A 44 -3.76 -8.51 1.60
N ASP A 45 -4.66 -8.86 0.68
CA ASP A 45 -6.09 -8.67 0.90
C ASP A 45 -6.88 -9.79 0.22
N LYS A 46 -8.18 -9.87 0.52
CA LYS A 46 -9.12 -10.80 -0.12
C LYS A 46 -10.53 -10.23 -0.03
N PRO A 47 -11.47 -10.70 -0.86
CA PRO A 47 -12.88 -10.32 -0.71
C PRO A 47 -13.35 -10.64 0.71
N GLY A 48 -13.97 -9.67 1.36
CA GLY A 48 -14.41 -9.82 2.75
C GLY A 48 -13.37 -9.45 3.80
N GLY A 49 -12.14 -9.17 3.37
CA GLY A 49 -11.05 -8.74 4.26
C GLY A 49 -10.13 -9.87 4.73
N ILE A 50 -8.88 -9.54 4.93
CA ILE A 50 -7.86 -10.45 5.41
C ILE A 50 -7.93 -10.57 6.94
N THR A 51 -7.80 -11.79 7.45
CA THR A 51 -7.74 -12.05 8.90
C THR A 51 -6.29 -12.26 9.35
N VAL A 52 -6.08 -12.27 10.65
CA VAL A 52 -4.76 -12.59 11.25
C VAL A 52 -4.33 -13.99 10.85
N ASP A 53 -5.26 -14.95 10.84
CA ASP A 53 -4.97 -16.33 10.45
C ASP A 53 -4.51 -16.41 8.99
N ASP A 54 -5.14 -15.64 8.10
CA ASP A 54 -4.74 -15.57 6.69
C ASP A 54 -3.31 -15.06 6.56
N CYS A 55 -2.97 -14.01 7.30
CA CYS A 55 -1.62 -13.46 7.29
C CYS A 55 -0.61 -14.48 7.82
N GLU A 56 -0.97 -15.24 8.83
CA GLU A 56 -0.09 -16.27 9.39
C GLU A 56 0.21 -17.37 8.38
N VAL A 57 -0.80 -17.85 7.66
CA VAL A 57 -0.63 -18.87 6.62
C VAL A 57 0.37 -18.40 5.57
N VAL A 58 0.18 -17.19 5.06
CA VAL A 58 1.07 -16.61 4.05
C VAL A 58 2.46 -16.39 4.63
N SER A 59 2.54 -15.87 5.84
CA SER A 59 3.81 -15.60 6.53
C SER A 59 4.68 -16.85 6.64
N ARG A 60 4.09 -17.96 7.06
CA ARG A 60 4.81 -19.23 7.20
C ARG A 60 5.32 -19.75 5.87
N ALA A 61 4.45 -19.77 4.87
CA ALA A 61 4.82 -20.26 3.53
C ALA A 61 5.88 -19.36 2.89
N PHE A 62 5.75 -18.06 3.06
CA PHE A 62 6.72 -17.10 2.53
C PHE A 62 8.07 -17.21 3.22
N SER A 63 8.06 -17.37 4.55
CA SER A 63 9.28 -17.57 5.32
C SER A 63 10.06 -18.80 4.85
N ASP A 64 9.35 -19.91 4.60
CA ASP A 64 9.95 -21.13 4.09
C ASP A 64 10.60 -20.91 2.72
N LYS A 65 9.94 -20.15 1.85
CA LYS A 65 10.47 -19.82 0.52
C LYS A 65 11.69 -18.94 0.60
N LEU A 66 11.70 -17.98 1.50
CA LEU A 66 12.85 -17.09 1.70
C LEU A 66 14.06 -17.88 2.21
N ASP A 67 13.82 -18.79 3.14
CA ASP A 67 14.88 -19.64 3.69
C ASP A 67 15.48 -20.55 2.62
N GLU A 68 14.64 -21.16 1.77
CA GLU A 68 15.09 -22.00 0.66
C GLU A 68 16.00 -21.27 -0.31
N LYS A 69 15.71 -20.00 -0.55
CA LYS A 69 16.43 -19.20 -1.53
C LYS A 69 17.60 -18.44 -0.94
N ASP A 70 17.78 -18.52 0.38
CA ASP A 70 18.80 -17.75 1.09
C ASP A 70 18.74 -16.28 0.68
N PHE A 71 17.54 -15.73 0.69
CA PHE A 71 17.18 -14.50 0.02
C PHE A 71 17.77 -13.26 0.68
N ILE A 72 17.52 -13.09 1.96
CA ILE A 72 18.00 -11.93 2.73
C ILE A 72 18.41 -12.40 4.11
N ALA A 73 19.68 -12.27 4.43
CA ALA A 73 20.23 -12.81 5.67
C ALA A 73 19.73 -12.11 6.92
N GLU A 74 19.44 -10.81 6.85
CA GLU A 74 19.15 -10.03 8.04
C GLU A 74 17.98 -9.07 7.82
N SER A 75 16.78 -9.62 7.73
CA SER A 75 15.59 -8.79 7.67
C SER A 75 14.47 -9.43 8.48
N TYR A 76 13.58 -8.59 8.97
CA TYR A 76 12.35 -9.03 9.59
C TYR A 76 11.26 -9.06 8.53
N MET A 77 10.51 -10.16 8.47
CA MET A 77 9.42 -10.29 7.53
C MET A 77 8.09 -10.04 8.23
N GLU A 78 7.25 -9.21 7.63
CA GLU A 78 5.91 -8.93 8.13
C GLU A 78 4.90 -9.12 7.01
N VAL A 79 3.82 -9.82 7.31
CA VAL A 79 2.68 -9.97 6.41
C VAL A 79 1.45 -9.41 7.11
N SER A 80 0.76 -8.48 6.48
CA SER A 80 -0.40 -7.84 7.11
C SER A 80 -1.44 -7.46 6.05
N SER A 81 -2.61 -7.05 6.51
CA SER A 81 -3.58 -6.41 5.62
C SER A 81 -3.08 -5.00 5.31
N PRO A 82 -3.53 -4.39 4.18
CA PRO A 82 -3.15 -3.00 3.92
C PRO A 82 -3.64 -2.05 5.01
N GLY A 83 -4.67 -2.47 5.73
CA GLY A 83 -5.22 -1.68 6.82
C GLY A 83 -5.86 -0.40 6.34
N LEU A 84 -6.73 0.16 7.16
CA LEU A 84 -7.24 1.49 6.91
C LEU A 84 -6.18 2.49 7.33
N GLY A 85 -6.01 3.54 6.54
CA GLY A 85 -5.06 4.58 6.85
C GLY A 85 -3.66 4.41 6.28
N ARG A 86 -3.39 3.32 5.57
CA ARG A 86 -2.10 3.15 4.89
C ARG A 86 -2.01 4.17 3.75
N PRO A 87 -0.93 4.98 3.69
CA PRO A 87 -0.77 5.94 2.58
C PRO A 87 -0.68 5.24 1.22
N PHE A 88 -1.27 5.86 0.20
CA PHE A 88 -1.15 5.38 -1.16
C PHE A 88 0.28 5.59 -1.65
N ARG A 89 0.81 4.62 -2.36
CA ARG A 89 2.19 4.65 -2.85
C ARG A 89 2.28 4.39 -4.35
N LYS A 90 1.39 3.54 -4.86
CA LYS A 90 1.40 3.09 -6.26
C LYS A 90 0.07 3.40 -6.93
N ASP A 91 0.07 3.39 -8.25
CA ASP A 91 -1.15 3.60 -9.04
C ASP A 91 -2.24 2.60 -8.67
N LYS A 92 -1.88 1.36 -8.34
CA LYS A 92 -2.84 0.35 -7.89
C LYS A 92 -3.62 0.80 -6.65
N ASP A 93 -2.99 1.56 -5.76
CA ASP A 93 -3.66 2.06 -4.56
C ASP A 93 -4.77 3.03 -4.94
N PHE A 94 -4.52 3.90 -5.89
CA PHE A 94 -5.54 4.81 -6.41
C PHE A 94 -6.66 4.05 -7.12
N GLU A 95 -6.30 3.10 -7.97
CA GLU A 95 -7.27 2.30 -8.72
C GLU A 95 -8.23 1.55 -7.79
N ARG A 96 -7.72 0.95 -6.73
CA ARG A 96 -8.53 0.21 -5.77
C ARG A 96 -9.47 1.10 -4.97
N ASN A 97 -9.18 2.39 -4.88
CA ASN A 97 -9.94 3.32 -4.05
C ASN A 97 -10.80 4.29 -4.83
N ILE A 98 -10.95 4.09 -6.14
CA ILE A 98 -11.89 4.89 -6.95
C ILE A 98 -13.29 4.71 -6.38
N GLY A 99 -13.95 5.82 -6.09
CA GLY A 99 -15.29 5.82 -5.50
C GLY A 99 -15.30 5.76 -3.98
N GLU A 100 -14.14 5.54 -3.37
CA GLU A 100 -14.02 5.50 -1.92
C GLU A 100 -13.65 6.86 -1.35
N GLU A 101 -14.00 7.09 -0.09
CA GLU A 101 -13.61 8.31 0.58
C GLU A 101 -12.15 8.27 0.97
N VAL A 102 -11.44 9.33 0.62
CA VAL A 102 -10.00 9.46 0.93
C VAL A 102 -9.75 10.78 1.61
N GLU A 103 -8.67 10.84 2.37
CA GLU A 103 -8.15 12.09 2.93
C GLU A 103 -6.77 12.35 2.36
N LEU A 104 -6.49 13.61 2.09
CA LEU A 104 -5.17 13.99 1.60
C LEU A 104 -4.64 15.19 2.35
N LYS A 105 -3.33 15.24 2.43
CA LYS A 105 -2.62 16.35 3.07
C LYS A 105 -1.60 16.89 2.06
N LEU A 106 -1.59 18.21 1.91
CA LEU A 106 -0.68 18.87 0.99
C LEU A 106 0.58 19.33 1.70
N TYR A 107 1.67 19.46 0.95
CA TYR A 107 2.90 20.06 1.47
C TYR A 107 2.70 21.54 1.80
N LYS A 108 1.93 22.24 0.96
CA LYS A 108 1.62 23.66 1.15
C LYS A 108 0.12 23.88 1.10
N PRO A 109 -0.42 24.83 1.86
CA PRO A 109 -1.87 25.08 1.86
C PRO A 109 -2.35 25.59 0.50
N VAL A 110 -3.54 25.12 0.10
CA VAL A 110 -4.30 25.62 -1.04
C VAL A 110 -5.57 26.20 -0.47
N GLU A 111 -5.88 27.45 -0.81
CA GLU A 111 -7.06 28.14 -0.25
C GLU A 111 -7.06 28.10 1.28
N HIS A 112 -5.88 28.31 1.88
CA HIS A 112 -5.65 28.32 3.34
C HIS A 112 -5.87 26.95 4.02
N LYS A 113 -5.85 25.88 3.25
CA LYS A 113 -6.17 24.53 3.75
C LYS A 113 -5.15 23.51 3.24
N LYS A 114 -4.62 22.69 4.14
CA LYS A 114 -3.73 21.58 3.77
C LYS A 114 -4.43 20.26 3.71
N ASP A 115 -5.52 20.09 4.44
CA ASP A 115 -6.22 18.83 4.58
C ASP A 115 -7.53 18.85 3.82
N TYR A 116 -7.77 17.84 2.99
CA TYR A 116 -9.00 17.69 2.23
C TYR A 116 -9.52 16.27 2.37
N VAL A 117 -10.83 16.13 2.39
CA VAL A 117 -11.52 14.84 2.47
C VAL A 117 -12.57 14.82 1.38
N GLY A 118 -12.69 13.73 0.67
CA GLY A 118 -13.71 13.56 -0.37
C GLY A 118 -13.59 12.22 -1.05
N LEU A 119 -14.42 12.02 -2.07
CA LEU A 119 -14.40 10.78 -2.84
C LEU A 119 -13.32 10.85 -3.91
N LEU A 120 -12.58 9.76 -4.06
CA LEU A 120 -11.60 9.66 -5.14
C LEU A 120 -12.35 9.36 -6.43
N ASN A 121 -12.54 10.39 -7.25
CA ASN A 121 -13.29 10.26 -8.49
C ASN A 121 -12.47 9.84 -9.69
N ALA A 122 -11.21 10.31 -9.74
CA ALA A 122 -10.32 9.98 -10.85
C ALA A 122 -8.87 10.23 -10.43
N TYR A 123 -7.96 9.62 -11.15
CA TYR A 123 -6.55 9.89 -11.01
C TYR A 123 -5.85 9.65 -12.34
N ASP A 124 -4.69 10.25 -12.50
CA ASP A 124 -3.78 9.90 -13.58
C ASP A 124 -2.34 9.98 -13.05
N LYS A 125 -1.40 9.93 -13.96
CA LYS A 125 0.01 9.97 -13.61
C LYS A 125 0.42 11.24 -12.84
N ASP A 126 -0.25 12.34 -13.13
CA ASP A 126 0.11 13.65 -12.62
C ASP A 126 -0.89 14.27 -11.66
N THR A 127 -2.16 13.87 -11.73
CA THR A 127 -3.23 14.50 -10.97
C THR A 127 -4.14 13.52 -10.24
N VAL A 128 -4.87 14.05 -9.26
CA VAL A 128 -5.91 13.34 -8.51
C VAL A 128 -7.12 14.25 -8.43
N THR A 129 -8.30 13.72 -8.74
CA THR A 129 -9.56 14.46 -8.68
C THR A 129 -10.39 13.97 -7.52
N ILE A 130 -10.74 14.88 -6.62
CA ILE A 130 -11.52 14.58 -5.41
C ILE A 130 -12.90 15.23 -5.52
N GLY A 131 -13.95 14.46 -5.25
CA GLY A 131 -15.31 14.97 -5.16
C GLY A 131 -15.59 15.46 -3.76
N LEU A 132 -15.90 16.76 -3.63
CA LEU A 132 -16.14 17.39 -2.36
C LEU A 132 -17.60 17.24 -1.92
N GLU A 133 -17.84 17.49 -0.65
CA GLU A 133 -19.15 17.33 -0.02
C GLU A 133 -20.25 18.16 -0.67
N ASP A 134 -19.89 19.33 -1.21
CA ASP A 134 -20.83 20.22 -1.90
C ASP A 134 -21.14 19.79 -3.33
N GLY A 135 -20.61 18.66 -3.79
CA GLY A 135 -20.80 18.14 -5.13
C GLY A 135 -19.81 18.65 -6.16
N SER A 136 -18.92 19.56 -5.78
CA SER A 136 -17.88 20.05 -6.68
C SER A 136 -16.70 19.08 -6.72
N GLU A 137 -15.86 19.21 -7.73
CA GLU A 137 -14.63 18.44 -7.84
C GLU A 137 -13.44 19.39 -7.73
N LYS A 138 -12.36 18.88 -7.14
CA LYS A 138 -11.11 19.62 -7.05
C LYS A 138 -9.97 18.72 -7.52
N VAL A 139 -9.13 19.28 -8.37
CA VAL A 139 -8.00 18.57 -8.95
C VAL A 139 -6.73 19.02 -8.25
N PHE A 140 -5.93 18.04 -7.80
CA PHE A 140 -4.64 18.28 -7.16
C PHE A 140 -3.53 17.66 -7.99
N GLU A 141 -2.37 18.30 -8.04
CA GLU A 141 -1.20 17.67 -8.63
C GLU A 141 -0.60 16.69 -7.64
N ARG A 142 -0.28 15.49 -8.09
CA ARG A 142 0.24 14.43 -7.20
C ARG A 142 1.51 14.85 -6.49
N ARG A 143 2.34 15.66 -7.14
CA ARG A 143 3.58 16.19 -6.54
C ARG A 143 3.33 17.12 -5.35
N ASP A 144 2.14 17.71 -5.26
CA ASP A 144 1.77 18.62 -4.18
C ASP A 144 1.20 17.88 -2.97
N ILE A 145 0.88 16.60 -3.13
CA ILE A 145 0.26 15.79 -2.09
C ILE A 145 1.33 15.13 -1.23
N ALA A 146 1.38 15.47 0.04
CA ALA A 146 2.31 14.85 0.99
C ALA A 146 1.86 13.44 1.36
N VAL A 147 0.56 13.27 1.63
CA VAL A 147 -0.03 11.99 2.01
C VAL A 147 -1.44 11.91 1.43
N ILE A 148 -1.81 10.77 0.87
CA ILE A 148 -3.20 10.45 0.53
C ILE A 148 -3.49 9.03 0.99
N ARG A 149 -4.64 8.82 1.60
CA ARG A 149 -5.04 7.52 2.14
C ARG A 149 -6.54 7.42 2.27
N GLN A 150 -7.04 6.19 2.38
CA GLN A 150 -8.45 5.97 2.65
C GLN A 150 -8.77 6.51 4.05
N THR A 151 -9.92 7.18 4.21
CA THR A 151 -10.31 7.68 5.52
C THR A 151 -10.62 6.53 6.48
N VAL A 152 -10.31 6.76 7.75
CA VAL A 152 -10.56 5.78 8.80
C VAL A 152 -11.55 6.39 9.80
N TYR A 153 -12.63 5.67 10.05
CA TYR A 153 -13.62 6.05 11.05
C TYR A 153 -13.63 5.03 12.18
N PHE A 154 -13.66 5.52 13.39
CA PHE A 154 -13.73 4.71 14.60
C PHE A 154 -15.05 4.88 15.31
#